data_2b8676fa271c41155027ec4bd83f3d85
#
_entry.id   2b8676fa271c41155027ec4bd83f3d85
#
_cell.length_a   1.000
_cell.length_b   1.000
_cell.length_c   1.000
_cell.angle_alpha   90.00
_cell.angle_beta   90.00
_cell.angle_gamma   90.00
#
_symmetry.space_group_name_H-M   'P 1'
#
loop_
_entity.id
_entity.type
_entity.pdbx_description
1 polymer ?
#
loop_
_entity_poly.entity_id
_entity_poly.type
_entity_poly.pdbx_seq_one_letter_code
_entity_poly.pdbx_strand_id
1 'polypeptide(L)'
;IIFLHNINYGLTISHKFISIRTKNNIINQQMQVDEGGLPVAYQSVSLDQELFIKSIYTIHYYEYQNDFHFDGERHDFWEFQCVDTGAAEVVTDNGCHTLSRGQVIFHRPNEFHTLKATGKTAPSIIVISFSCDSPCMEFFENKILTFSETERSILGRIIAEARNCFETPLDDPYLEQMIKKPEISFGSQQLLTLYLEELLIHVIRRYTIAHYSASAGIYDPCQTTSDTCRKIIHYLEQHVR
;
A
#
# COMPACT_ATOMS: atom_id res chain seq x y z
N ILE A 1 44.95 -0.82 -24.49
CA ILE A 1 45.92 -0.94 -23.37
C ILE A 1 46.14 0.49 -22.86
N ILE A 2 45.54 0.83 -21.75
CA ILE A 2 45.78 2.12 -21.09
C ILE A 2 46.75 1.85 -19.95
N PHE A 3 47.97 2.39 -20.05
CA PHE A 3 48.97 2.38 -18.98
C PHE A 3 48.59 3.46 -17.98
N LEU A 4 48.11 3.07 -16.82
CA LEU A 4 48.04 3.94 -15.65
C LEU A 4 49.28 3.68 -14.77
N HIS A 5 50.13 4.70 -14.62
CA HIS A 5 51.28 4.66 -13.78
C HIS A 5 50.92 4.70 -12.30
N ASN A 6 51.40 3.69 -11.57
CA ASN A 6 51.55 3.68 -10.11
C ASN A 6 50.37 3.93 -9.21
N ILE A 7 49.37 3.05 -9.25
CA ILE A 7 48.50 2.78 -8.07
C ILE A 7 48.18 1.27 -8.10
N ASN A 8 48.36 0.56 -6.97
CA ASN A 8 48.08 -0.88 -6.82
C ASN A 8 46.59 -1.20 -6.98
N TYR A 9 46.05 -1.18 -8.18
CA TYR A 9 44.73 -1.67 -8.55
C TYR A 9 44.83 -2.88 -9.42
N GLY A 10 44.23 -4.00 -9.03
CA GLY A 10 44.00 -5.14 -9.89
C GLY A 10 42.74 -4.95 -10.72
N LEU A 11 42.83 -4.85 -12.02
CA LEU A 11 41.70 -4.76 -12.93
C LEU A 11 41.47 -6.14 -13.58
N THR A 12 40.30 -6.73 -13.35
CA THR A 12 39.90 -7.94 -14.05
C THR A 12 38.73 -7.62 -14.97
N ILE A 13 38.89 -7.78 -16.27
CA ILE A 13 37.83 -7.53 -17.27
C ILE A 13 37.28 -8.89 -17.70
N SER A 14 36.00 -9.13 -17.44
CA SER A 14 35.20 -10.16 -18.09
C SER A 14 34.17 -9.48 -18.97
N HIS A 15 33.79 -10.08 -20.10
CA HIS A 15 33.00 -9.47 -21.19
C HIS A 15 31.75 -8.67 -20.82
N LYS A 16 31.40 -8.55 -19.54
CA LYS A 16 30.23 -7.75 -19.01
C LYS A 16 30.48 -6.97 -17.71
N PHE A 17 31.65 -7.14 -17.05
CA PHE A 17 31.89 -6.50 -15.76
C PHE A 17 33.32 -6.03 -15.63
N ILE A 18 33.52 -4.82 -15.09
CA ILE A 18 34.83 -4.35 -14.63
C ILE A 18 34.79 -4.36 -13.10
N SER A 19 35.69 -5.14 -12.50
CA SER A 19 35.90 -5.14 -11.05
C SER A 19 37.16 -4.34 -10.73
N ILE A 20 37.01 -3.27 -9.99
CA ILE A 20 38.12 -2.46 -9.48
C ILE A 20 38.38 -2.87 -8.03
N ARG A 21 39.56 -3.44 -7.76
CA ARG A 21 39.98 -3.83 -6.43
C ARG A 21 40.78 -2.70 -5.81
N THR A 22 40.23 -2.05 -4.77
CA THR A 22 40.96 -1.14 -3.91
C THR A 22 41.45 -1.89 -2.66
N LYS A 23 42.41 -1.34 -1.90
CA LYS A 23 42.99 -2.00 -0.71
C LYS A 23 41.95 -2.48 0.33
N ASN A 24 40.72 -1.97 0.31
CA ASN A 24 39.69 -2.26 1.34
C ASN A 24 38.30 -2.59 0.79
N ASN A 25 38.03 -2.51 -0.53
CA ASN A 25 36.70 -2.81 -1.08
C ASN A 25 36.76 -3.27 -2.54
N ILE A 26 35.85 -4.18 -2.92
CA ILE A 26 35.61 -4.56 -4.31
C ILE A 26 34.38 -3.77 -4.78
N ILE A 27 34.56 -2.86 -5.72
CA ILE A 27 33.46 -2.15 -6.37
C ILE A 27 33.18 -2.85 -7.69
N ASN A 28 32.01 -3.49 -7.77
CA ASN A 28 31.50 -4.06 -9.03
C ASN A 28 30.62 -3.00 -9.71
N GLN A 29 31.11 -2.40 -10.77
CA GLN A 29 30.32 -1.52 -11.62
C GLN A 29 29.96 -2.22 -12.93
N GLN A 30 28.68 -2.21 -13.29
CA GLN A 30 28.23 -2.62 -14.60
C GLN A 30 28.51 -1.49 -15.58
N MET A 31 29.34 -1.72 -16.56
CA MET A 31 29.65 -0.75 -17.61
C MET A 31 28.94 -1.15 -18.90
N GLN A 32 28.15 -0.25 -19.45
CA GLN A 32 27.74 -0.29 -20.86
C GLN A 32 28.70 0.56 -21.68
N VAL A 33 29.03 0.11 -22.88
CA VAL A 33 29.88 0.85 -23.84
C VAL A 33 28.95 1.35 -24.93
N ASP A 34 29.00 2.63 -25.25
CA ASP A 34 28.34 3.17 -26.43
C ASP A 34 29.06 2.77 -27.72
N GLU A 35 28.49 3.04 -28.88
CA GLU A 35 29.08 2.75 -30.19
C GLU A 35 30.42 3.48 -30.44
N GLY A 36 30.76 4.48 -29.60
CA GLY A 36 32.03 5.22 -29.63
C GLY A 36 33.09 4.67 -28.69
N GLY A 37 32.82 3.58 -27.93
CA GLY A 37 33.80 2.90 -27.09
C GLY A 37 34.14 3.56 -25.75
N LEU A 38 33.41 4.60 -25.34
CA LEU A 38 33.61 5.23 -24.02
C LEU A 38 32.73 4.54 -22.96
N PRO A 39 33.26 4.28 -21.76
CA PRO A 39 32.50 3.67 -20.68
C PRO A 39 31.43 4.65 -20.17
N VAL A 40 30.16 4.25 -20.22
CA VAL A 40 29.05 5.00 -19.60
C VAL A 40 28.89 4.51 -18.16
N ALA A 41 29.11 5.42 -17.20
CA ALA A 41 28.89 5.15 -15.77
C ALA A 41 27.47 5.54 -15.38
N TYR A 42 26.60 4.55 -15.08
CA TYR A 42 25.29 4.79 -14.49
C TYR A 42 25.41 4.91 -12.97
N GLN A 43 24.68 5.88 -12.41
CA GLN A 43 24.57 6.04 -10.96
C GLN A 43 23.20 5.56 -10.52
N SER A 44 23.16 4.64 -9.55
CA SER A 44 21.90 4.23 -8.93
C SER A 44 21.46 5.26 -7.89
N VAL A 45 20.14 5.45 -7.80
CA VAL A 45 19.49 6.23 -6.73
C VAL A 45 18.82 5.24 -5.80
N SER A 46 19.12 5.35 -4.50
CA SER A 46 18.41 4.60 -3.47
C SER A 46 16.98 5.16 -3.31
N LEU A 47 16.01 4.26 -3.12
CA LEU A 47 14.63 4.62 -2.82
C LEU A 47 14.35 4.28 -1.36
N ASP A 48 13.74 5.23 -0.65
CA ASP A 48 13.36 5.04 0.74
C ASP A 48 12.00 4.34 0.83
N GLN A 49 11.84 3.46 1.81
CA GLN A 49 10.58 2.81 2.14
C GLN A 49 10.01 3.44 3.41
N GLU A 50 8.94 4.20 3.29
CA GLU A 50 8.32 4.93 4.40
C GLU A 50 7.23 4.13 5.11
N LEU A 51 6.66 3.12 4.44
CA LEU A 51 5.63 2.25 4.97
C LEU A 51 5.98 0.80 4.67
N PHE A 52 5.90 -0.06 5.70
CA PHE A 52 6.21 -1.47 5.59
C PHE A 52 5.22 -2.31 6.38
N ILE A 53 4.46 -3.16 5.67
CA ILE A 53 3.55 -4.14 6.26
C ILE A 53 4.33 -5.41 6.58
N LYS A 54 4.41 -5.77 7.87
CA LYS A 54 5.15 -6.94 8.32
C LYS A 54 4.39 -8.24 8.11
N SER A 55 3.10 -8.23 8.44
CA SER A 55 2.22 -9.40 8.36
C SER A 55 0.76 -8.99 8.28
N ILE A 56 -0.08 -9.92 7.84
CA ILE A 56 -1.53 -9.83 7.85
C ILE A 56 -2.02 -10.89 8.82
N TYR A 57 -2.95 -10.54 9.72
CA TYR A 57 -3.62 -11.46 10.63
C TYR A 57 -4.87 -12.02 9.99
N THR A 58 -5.82 -11.14 9.64
CA THR A 58 -7.09 -11.52 9.02
C THR A 58 -7.46 -10.58 7.89
N ILE A 59 -8.22 -11.11 6.94
CA ILE A 59 -8.92 -10.34 5.91
C ILE A 59 -10.32 -10.90 5.84
N HIS A 60 -11.30 -10.03 6.09
CA HIS A 60 -12.69 -10.38 6.06
C HIS A 60 -13.46 -9.54 5.05
N TYR A 61 -14.47 -10.14 4.44
CA TYR A 61 -15.48 -9.45 3.65
C TYR A 61 -16.84 -10.08 3.92
N TYR A 62 -17.62 -9.41 4.74
CA TYR A 62 -18.89 -9.90 5.25
C TYR A 62 -20.09 -9.19 4.65
N GLU A 63 -21.16 -9.96 4.41
CA GLU A 63 -22.52 -9.46 4.39
C GLU A 63 -23.19 -9.80 5.73
N TYR A 64 -23.25 -8.83 6.62
CA TYR A 64 -23.88 -9.01 7.92
C TYR A 64 -25.39 -8.97 7.82
N GLN A 65 -26.07 -9.69 8.73
CA GLN A 65 -27.48 -9.48 8.94
C GLN A 65 -27.74 -8.13 9.61
N ASN A 66 -28.95 -7.60 9.48
CA ASN A 66 -29.31 -6.26 10.01
C ASN A 66 -29.30 -6.17 11.54
N ASP A 67 -29.27 -7.29 12.26
CA ASP A 67 -29.20 -7.41 13.71
C ASP A 67 -27.82 -7.84 14.23
N PHE A 68 -26.82 -7.91 13.37
CA PHE A 68 -25.47 -8.32 13.75
C PHE A 68 -24.89 -7.41 14.84
N HIS A 69 -24.29 -8.04 15.83
CA HIS A 69 -23.57 -7.39 16.92
C HIS A 69 -22.30 -8.18 17.27
N PHE A 70 -21.17 -7.48 17.30
CA PHE A 70 -19.91 -7.98 17.83
C PHE A 70 -19.56 -7.18 19.08
N ASP A 71 -19.36 -7.90 20.21
CA ASP A 71 -19.19 -7.30 21.54
C ASP A 71 -17.90 -6.49 21.68
N GLY A 72 -16.94 -6.72 20.81
CA GLY A 72 -15.70 -5.97 20.71
C GLY A 72 -14.49 -6.72 21.23
N GLU A 73 -13.32 -6.20 20.86
CA GLU A 73 -12.01 -6.77 21.20
C GLU A 73 -10.94 -5.69 21.36
N ARG A 74 -9.74 -6.15 21.78
CA ARG A 74 -8.48 -5.41 21.76
C ARG A 74 -7.39 -6.37 21.30
N HIS A 75 -6.53 -5.90 20.42
CA HIS A 75 -5.37 -6.63 19.95
C HIS A 75 -4.18 -5.68 19.73
N ASP A 76 -2.97 -6.19 19.63
CA ASP A 76 -1.72 -5.44 19.56
C ASP A 76 -1.26 -5.11 18.14
N PHE A 77 -2.18 -5.12 17.16
CA PHE A 77 -1.94 -4.82 15.76
C PHE A 77 -2.96 -3.81 15.22
N TRP A 78 -2.71 -3.29 14.03
CA TRP A 78 -3.61 -2.39 13.33
C TRP A 78 -4.75 -3.17 12.68
N GLU A 79 -5.93 -2.57 12.70
CA GLU A 79 -7.09 -3.03 11.95
C GLU A 79 -7.81 -1.85 11.30
N PHE A 80 -8.44 -2.06 10.16
CA PHE A 80 -9.43 -1.12 9.68
C PHE A 80 -10.73 -1.81 9.30
N GLN A 81 -11.84 -1.08 9.48
CA GLN A 81 -13.19 -1.49 9.13
C GLN A 81 -13.74 -0.52 8.08
N CYS A 82 -14.04 -1.02 6.88
CA CYS A 82 -14.56 -0.23 5.75
C CYS A 82 -15.95 -0.71 5.37
N VAL A 83 -16.93 0.20 5.33
CA VAL A 83 -18.31 -0.10 4.90
C VAL A 83 -18.37 -0.07 3.37
N ASP A 84 -18.63 -1.21 2.74
CA ASP A 84 -18.85 -1.31 1.30
C ASP A 84 -20.30 -1.00 0.92
N THR A 85 -21.27 -1.55 1.66
CA THR A 85 -22.70 -1.24 1.51
C THR A 85 -23.38 -1.07 2.85
N GLY A 86 -24.48 -0.31 2.89
CA GLY A 86 -25.25 -0.06 4.11
C GLY A 86 -24.58 0.90 5.07
N ALA A 87 -24.74 0.65 6.37
CA ALA A 87 -24.17 1.45 7.45
C ALA A 87 -23.92 0.57 8.68
N ALA A 88 -22.89 0.92 9.47
CA ALA A 88 -22.53 0.24 10.70
C ALA A 88 -22.23 1.23 11.81
N GLU A 89 -22.45 0.81 13.07
CA GLU A 89 -22.02 1.51 14.26
C GLU A 89 -20.73 0.84 14.78
N VAL A 90 -19.76 1.67 15.14
CA VAL A 90 -18.48 1.27 15.74
C VAL A 90 -18.30 2.04 17.03
N VAL A 91 -18.09 1.34 18.14
CA VAL A 91 -17.70 1.95 19.41
C VAL A 91 -16.21 1.74 19.62
N THR A 92 -15.51 2.80 19.96
CA THR A 92 -14.08 2.78 20.28
C THR A 92 -13.84 3.38 21.67
N ASP A 93 -12.60 3.38 22.15
CA ASP A 93 -12.22 4.11 23.38
C ASP A 93 -12.58 5.61 23.31
N ASN A 94 -12.70 6.18 22.11
CA ASN A 94 -12.93 7.60 21.85
C ASN A 94 -14.41 7.95 21.57
N GLY A 95 -15.30 6.98 21.54
CA GLY A 95 -16.73 7.21 21.35
C GLY A 95 -17.41 6.27 20.37
N CYS A 96 -18.67 6.60 20.06
CA CYS A 96 -19.50 5.86 19.13
C CYS A 96 -19.56 6.58 17.78
N HIS A 97 -19.36 5.84 16.71
CA HIS A 97 -19.32 6.34 15.34
C HIS A 97 -20.28 5.56 14.45
N THR A 98 -20.99 6.27 13.58
CA THR A 98 -21.76 5.62 12.50
C THR A 98 -20.99 5.77 11.20
N LEU A 99 -20.64 4.65 10.59
CA LEU A 99 -19.99 4.60 9.29
C LEU A 99 -21.03 4.33 8.20
N SER A 100 -20.94 5.07 7.12
CA SER A 100 -21.72 4.89 5.89
C SER A 100 -20.86 4.34 4.77
N ARG A 101 -21.47 3.97 3.65
CA ARG A 101 -20.80 3.43 2.47
C ARG A 101 -19.55 4.24 2.08
N GLY A 102 -18.45 3.55 1.90
CA GLY A 102 -17.14 4.09 1.52
C GLY A 102 -16.36 4.69 2.68
N GLN A 103 -16.95 4.82 3.87
CA GLN A 103 -16.23 5.27 5.06
C GLN A 103 -15.43 4.13 5.68
N VAL A 104 -14.30 4.50 6.27
CA VAL A 104 -13.36 3.61 6.94
C VAL A 104 -12.89 4.23 8.24
N ILE A 105 -12.75 3.40 9.27
CA ILE A 105 -12.10 3.72 10.53
C ILE A 105 -10.92 2.79 10.75
N PHE A 106 -9.84 3.32 11.32
CA PHE A 106 -8.66 2.55 11.68
C PHE A 106 -8.57 2.43 13.19
N HIS A 107 -8.31 1.21 13.66
CA HIS A 107 -8.07 0.89 15.05
C HIS A 107 -6.57 0.67 15.26
N ARG A 108 -5.99 1.49 16.13
CA ARG A 108 -4.57 1.35 16.51
C ARG A 108 -4.37 0.16 17.45
N PRO A 109 -3.13 -0.33 17.59
CA PRO A 109 -2.82 -1.36 18.58
C PRO A 109 -3.37 -1.03 19.96
N ASN A 110 -4.02 -2.01 20.59
CA ASN A 110 -4.63 -1.92 21.92
C ASN A 110 -5.82 -0.96 22.07
N GLU A 111 -6.41 -0.47 20.99
CA GLU A 111 -7.68 0.26 21.03
C GLU A 111 -8.84 -0.72 21.11
N PHE A 112 -9.76 -0.48 22.07
CA PHE A 112 -11.03 -1.22 22.12
C PHE A 112 -11.92 -0.80 20.94
N HIS A 113 -12.51 -1.77 20.27
CA HIS A 113 -13.47 -1.50 19.19
C HIS A 113 -14.52 -2.60 19.07
N THR A 114 -15.70 -2.20 18.59
CA THR A 114 -16.87 -3.06 18.34
C THR A 114 -17.31 -2.89 16.89
N LEU A 115 -18.24 -3.73 16.45
CA LEU A 115 -18.94 -3.59 15.18
C LEU A 115 -20.38 -4.01 15.32
N LYS A 116 -21.33 -3.16 14.89
CA LYS A 116 -22.75 -3.42 14.98
C LYS A 116 -23.47 -2.93 13.72
N ALA A 117 -24.38 -3.73 13.20
CA ALA A 117 -25.31 -3.28 12.18
C ALA A 117 -26.31 -2.25 12.76
N THR A 118 -26.73 -1.27 11.95
CA THR A 118 -27.65 -0.21 12.41
C THR A 118 -29.11 -0.64 12.57
N GLY A 119 -29.44 -1.88 12.25
CA GLY A 119 -30.81 -2.41 12.26
C GLY A 119 -31.66 -2.01 11.05
N LYS A 120 -31.17 -1.12 10.18
CA LYS A 120 -31.94 -0.61 9.02
C LYS A 120 -31.60 -1.30 7.72
N THR A 121 -30.34 -1.63 7.53
CA THR A 121 -29.82 -2.29 6.33
C THR A 121 -28.80 -3.35 6.74
N ALA A 122 -28.75 -4.45 6.00
CA ALA A 122 -27.66 -5.42 6.11
C ALA A 122 -26.38 -4.81 5.54
N PRO A 123 -25.33 -4.51 6.34
CA PRO A 123 -24.13 -3.92 5.84
C PRO A 123 -23.16 -4.96 5.29
N SER A 124 -22.45 -4.64 4.21
CA SER A 124 -21.25 -5.37 3.79
C SER A 124 -20.03 -4.60 4.28
N ILE A 125 -19.14 -5.28 4.98
CA ILE A 125 -17.98 -4.65 5.61
C ILE A 125 -16.72 -5.44 5.27
N ILE A 126 -15.65 -4.72 4.98
CA ILE A 126 -14.31 -5.26 4.81
C ILE A 126 -13.52 -4.91 6.06
N VAL A 127 -12.93 -5.94 6.68
CA VAL A 127 -12.04 -5.79 7.84
C VAL A 127 -10.67 -6.36 7.45
N ILE A 128 -9.61 -5.62 7.68
CA ILE A 128 -8.24 -6.06 7.43
C ILE A 128 -7.38 -5.74 8.64
N SER A 129 -6.77 -6.79 9.22
CA SER A 129 -5.92 -6.73 10.40
C SER A 129 -4.48 -7.03 10.01
N PHE A 130 -3.54 -6.15 10.38
CA PHE A 130 -2.15 -6.22 9.93
C PHE A 130 -1.17 -5.60 10.93
N SER A 131 0.11 -6.03 10.84
CA SER A 131 1.20 -5.48 11.64
C SER A 131 2.01 -4.46 10.84
N CYS A 132 2.12 -3.25 11.38
CA CYS A 132 2.91 -2.15 10.79
C CYS A 132 3.43 -1.23 11.90
N ASP A 133 4.75 -1.04 11.97
CA ASP A 133 5.40 -0.13 12.94
C ASP A 133 5.87 1.18 12.29
N SER A 134 5.50 1.43 11.03
CA SER A 134 5.90 2.64 10.33
C SER A 134 5.29 3.88 10.99
N PRO A 135 6.08 4.93 11.28
CA PRO A 135 5.58 6.12 11.98
C PRO A 135 4.42 6.82 11.28
N CYS A 136 4.32 6.69 9.96
CA CYS A 136 3.22 7.28 9.17
C CYS A 136 1.84 6.71 9.54
N MET A 137 1.77 5.59 10.25
CA MET A 137 0.50 5.01 10.73
C MET A 137 -0.22 5.90 11.76
N GLU A 138 0.48 6.78 12.48
CA GLU A 138 -0.13 7.79 13.36
C GLU A 138 -1.12 8.69 12.60
N PHE A 139 -0.96 8.83 11.29
CA PHE A 139 -1.92 9.56 10.46
C PHE A 139 -3.34 9.01 10.57
N PHE A 140 -3.51 7.72 10.77
CA PHE A 140 -4.82 7.05 10.78
C PHE A 140 -5.53 7.09 12.12
N GLU A 141 -4.86 7.50 13.20
CA GLU A 141 -5.44 7.51 14.54
C GLU A 141 -6.63 8.48 14.65
N ASN A 142 -7.69 8.01 15.28
CA ASN A 142 -8.88 8.82 15.65
C ASN A 142 -9.54 9.52 14.45
N LYS A 143 -9.50 8.90 13.26
CA LYS A 143 -10.07 9.48 12.04
C LYS A 143 -11.06 8.54 11.37
N ILE A 144 -12.16 9.11 10.92
CA ILE A 144 -13.04 8.49 9.95
C ILE A 144 -12.69 9.10 8.59
N LEU A 145 -12.30 8.25 7.68
CA LEU A 145 -11.89 8.64 6.33
C LEU A 145 -12.90 8.07 5.32
N THR A 146 -12.84 8.54 4.08
CA THR A 146 -13.66 8.00 2.98
C THR A 146 -12.74 7.54 1.87
N PHE A 147 -12.88 6.30 1.41
CA PHE A 147 -12.12 5.79 0.28
C PHE A 147 -12.65 6.36 -1.04
N SER A 148 -11.73 6.86 -1.86
CA SER A 148 -11.99 7.26 -3.25
C SER A 148 -12.24 6.04 -4.16
N GLU A 149 -12.65 6.26 -5.40
CA GLU A 149 -12.78 5.19 -6.41
C GLU A 149 -11.47 4.41 -6.59
N THR A 150 -10.32 5.12 -6.64
CA THR A 150 -9.00 4.49 -6.75
C THR A 150 -8.71 3.58 -5.57
N GLU A 151 -8.93 4.06 -4.35
CA GLU A 151 -8.70 3.32 -3.11
C GLU A 151 -9.64 2.12 -3.00
N ARG A 152 -10.91 2.25 -3.39
CA ARG A 152 -11.84 1.11 -3.47
C ARG A 152 -11.42 0.07 -4.52
N SER A 153 -10.87 0.51 -5.66
CA SER A 153 -10.32 -0.40 -6.65
C SER A 153 -9.13 -1.20 -6.12
N ILE A 154 -8.24 -0.54 -5.36
CA ILE A 154 -7.11 -1.21 -4.70
C ILE A 154 -7.63 -2.22 -3.66
N LEU A 155 -8.62 -1.82 -2.85
CA LEU A 155 -9.24 -2.70 -1.86
C LEU A 155 -9.86 -3.95 -2.53
N GLY A 156 -10.51 -3.79 -3.68
CA GLY A 156 -11.02 -4.92 -4.47
C GLY A 156 -9.91 -5.87 -4.93
N ARG A 157 -8.73 -5.34 -5.30
CA ARG A 157 -7.55 -6.17 -5.64
C ARG A 157 -7.02 -6.92 -4.43
N ILE A 158 -7.00 -6.30 -3.25
CA ILE A 158 -6.62 -6.96 -1.99
C ILE A 158 -7.53 -8.17 -1.73
N ILE A 159 -8.85 -7.99 -1.82
CA ILE A 159 -9.82 -9.07 -1.60
C ILE A 159 -9.66 -10.19 -2.64
N ALA A 160 -9.45 -9.83 -3.91
CA ALA A 160 -9.22 -10.82 -4.97
C ALA A 160 -7.94 -11.63 -4.72
N GLU A 161 -6.85 -10.96 -4.32
CA GLU A 161 -5.57 -11.62 -4.06
C GLU A 161 -5.60 -12.44 -2.76
N ALA A 162 -6.36 -12.00 -1.74
CA ALA A 162 -6.59 -12.80 -0.53
C ALA A 162 -7.26 -14.15 -0.87
N ARG A 163 -8.27 -14.14 -1.75
CA ARG A 163 -8.90 -15.38 -2.25
C ARG A 163 -7.94 -16.28 -3.02
N ASN A 164 -6.91 -15.73 -3.65
CA ASN A 164 -5.86 -16.51 -4.31
C ASN A 164 -4.88 -17.12 -3.31
N CYS A 165 -4.55 -16.40 -2.23
CA CYS A 165 -3.57 -16.81 -1.23
C CYS A 165 -4.09 -17.81 -0.20
N PHE A 166 -5.36 -17.64 0.23
CA PHE A 166 -5.89 -18.35 1.39
C PHE A 166 -7.03 -19.29 0.99
N GLU A 167 -7.08 -20.46 1.63
CA GLU A 167 -8.20 -21.39 1.53
C GLU A 167 -9.33 -21.07 2.52
N THR A 168 -9.00 -20.28 3.55
CA THR A 168 -9.95 -19.82 4.54
C THR A 168 -10.98 -18.90 3.90
N PRO A 169 -12.29 -19.12 4.11
CA PRO A 169 -13.33 -18.22 3.62
C PRO A 169 -13.16 -16.83 4.23
N LEU A 170 -13.44 -15.78 3.45
CA LEU A 170 -13.34 -14.40 3.94
C LEU A 170 -14.62 -13.92 4.67
N ASP A 171 -15.65 -14.75 4.73
CA ASP A 171 -16.96 -14.48 5.30
C ASP A 171 -17.21 -15.20 6.63
N ASP A 172 -16.17 -15.65 7.30
CA ASP A 172 -16.25 -16.19 8.67
C ASP A 172 -15.91 -15.08 9.69
N PRO A 173 -16.89 -14.58 10.49
CA PRO A 173 -16.67 -13.53 11.48
C PRO A 173 -15.82 -13.95 12.68
N TYR A 174 -15.65 -15.23 12.90
CA TYR A 174 -14.92 -15.77 14.04
C TYR A 174 -13.54 -16.31 13.64
N LEU A 175 -13.08 -15.96 12.43
CA LEU A 175 -11.80 -16.39 11.94
C LEU A 175 -10.65 -15.70 12.67
N GLU A 176 -9.86 -16.48 13.38
CA GLU A 176 -8.65 -16.01 14.10
C GLU A 176 -7.35 -16.25 13.32
N GLN A 177 -7.38 -17.09 12.29
CA GLN A 177 -6.18 -17.46 11.54
C GLN A 177 -6.47 -17.71 10.06
N MET A 178 -5.71 -17.05 9.19
CA MET A 178 -5.72 -17.30 7.76
C MET A 178 -4.86 -18.51 7.41
N ILE A 179 -5.43 -19.48 6.69
CA ILE A 179 -4.72 -20.69 6.25
C ILE A 179 -4.32 -20.49 4.79
N LYS A 180 -3.02 -20.57 4.51
CA LYS A 180 -2.50 -20.46 3.14
C LYS A 180 -2.87 -21.69 2.32
N LYS A 181 -3.21 -21.48 1.06
CA LYS A 181 -3.36 -22.58 0.09
C LYS A 181 -2.04 -23.33 -0.08
N PRO A 182 -2.08 -24.65 -0.34
CA PRO A 182 -0.87 -25.44 -0.63
C PRO A 182 -0.15 -24.94 -1.90
N GLU A 183 -0.93 -24.52 -2.90
CA GLU A 183 -0.42 -23.95 -4.16
C GLU A 183 -0.91 -22.53 -4.31
N ILE A 184 0.03 -21.59 -4.32
CA ILE A 184 -0.21 -20.15 -4.46
C ILE A 184 0.52 -19.68 -5.72
N SER A 185 -0.13 -18.86 -6.54
CA SER A 185 0.47 -18.27 -7.72
C SER A 185 1.71 -17.43 -7.34
N PHE A 186 2.72 -17.42 -8.22
CA PHE A 186 3.94 -16.65 -7.99
C PHE A 186 3.61 -15.19 -7.67
N GLY A 187 4.16 -14.70 -6.56
CA GLY A 187 4.03 -13.29 -6.15
C GLY A 187 2.72 -12.89 -5.48
N SER A 188 1.71 -13.77 -5.36
CA SER A 188 0.41 -13.43 -4.76
C SER A 188 0.51 -12.83 -3.37
N GLN A 189 1.29 -13.43 -2.46
CA GLN A 189 1.46 -12.88 -1.12
C GLN A 189 2.17 -11.52 -1.15
N GLN A 190 3.13 -11.34 -2.06
CA GLN A 190 3.80 -10.06 -2.23
C GLN A 190 2.85 -9.00 -2.81
N LEU A 191 2.02 -9.35 -3.79
CA LEU A 191 1.01 -8.44 -4.33
C LEU A 191 0.00 -8.02 -3.26
N LEU A 192 -0.41 -8.94 -2.38
CA LEU A 192 -1.30 -8.62 -1.28
C LEU A 192 -0.70 -7.54 -0.35
N THR A 193 0.58 -7.68 0.01
CA THR A 193 1.30 -6.68 0.81
C THR A 193 1.45 -5.36 0.06
N LEU A 194 1.88 -5.41 -1.22
CA LEU A 194 2.06 -4.21 -2.05
C LEU A 194 0.74 -3.44 -2.26
N TYR A 195 -0.38 -4.13 -2.45
CA TYR A 195 -1.69 -3.48 -2.59
C TYR A 195 -2.14 -2.82 -1.28
N LEU A 196 -1.85 -3.43 -0.13
CA LEU A 196 -2.16 -2.81 1.16
C LEU A 196 -1.30 -1.58 1.40
N GLU A 197 0.00 -1.64 1.11
CA GLU A 197 0.90 -0.48 1.16
C GLU A 197 0.46 0.62 0.19
N GLU A 198 0.13 0.27 -1.06
CA GLU A 198 -0.41 1.18 -2.08
C GLU A 198 -1.67 1.90 -1.58
N LEU A 199 -2.61 1.17 -0.99
CA LEU A 199 -3.85 1.72 -0.41
C LEU A 199 -3.54 2.78 0.64
N LEU A 200 -2.74 2.43 1.64
CA LEU A 200 -2.40 3.32 2.76
C LEU A 200 -1.66 4.57 2.28
N ILE A 201 -0.70 4.43 1.37
CA ILE A 201 0.03 5.55 0.77
C ILE A 201 -0.92 6.48 0.01
N HIS A 202 -1.85 5.94 -0.79
CA HIS A 202 -2.84 6.75 -1.51
C HIS A 202 -3.72 7.56 -0.57
N VAL A 203 -4.20 6.94 0.51
CA VAL A 203 -5.02 7.62 1.53
C VAL A 203 -4.23 8.76 2.18
N ILE A 204 -3.02 8.49 2.68
CA ILE A 204 -2.17 9.53 3.31
C ILE A 204 -1.94 10.69 2.34
N ARG A 205 -1.51 10.40 1.11
CA ARG A 205 -1.24 11.42 0.09
C ARG A 205 -2.47 12.30 -0.19
N ARG A 206 -3.62 11.70 -0.40
CA ARG A 206 -4.83 12.43 -0.74
C ARG A 206 -5.25 13.39 0.36
N TYR A 207 -5.21 12.98 1.62
CA TYR A 207 -5.60 13.82 2.74
C TYR A 207 -4.53 14.86 3.12
N THR A 208 -3.24 14.58 2.94
CA THR A 208 -2.16 15.54 3.20
C THR A 208 -2.07 16.60 2.11
N ILE A 209 -2.22 16.24 0.84
CA ILE A 209 -2.24 17.19 -0.28
C ILE A 209 -3.45 18.11 -0.17
N ALA A 210 -4.63 17.60 0.16
CA ALA A 210 -5.82 18.42 0.36
C ALA A 210 -5.64 19.45 1.48
N HIS A 211 -4.97 19.10 2.58
CA HIS A 211 -4.64 20.03 3.66
C HIS A 211 -3.66 21.12 3.22
N TYR A 212 -2.65 20.76 2.45
CA TYR A 212 -1.68 21.73 1.94
C TYR A 212 -2.33 22.73 0.97
N SER A 213 -3.24 22.28 0.15
CA SER A 213 -3.99 23.10 -0.81
C SER A 213 -5.00 24.03 -0.15
N ALA A 214 -5.69 23.56 0.87
CA ALA A 214 -6.64 24.37 1.63
C ALA A 214 -5.95 25.48 2.44
N SER A 215 -4.75 25.24 2.97
CA SER A 215 -3.94 26.23 3.70
C SER A 215 -3.23 27.23 2.80
N ALA A 216 -2.93 26.85 1.54
CA ALA A 216 -2.22 27.69 0.57
C ALA A 216 -3.15 28.51 -0.35
N GLY A 217 -4.48 28.30 -0.29
CA GLY A 217 -5.44 28.99 -1.16
C GLY A 217 -5.26 28.71 -2.67
N ILE A 218 -4.46 27.73 -3.04
CA ILE A 218 -4.09 27.41 -4.42
C ILE A 218 -4.06 25.89 -4.55
N TYR A 219 -5.07 25.30 -5.14
CA TYR A 219 -5.02 24.00 -5.84
C TYR A 219 -6.30 23.17 -5.73
N ASP A 220 -6.96 22.97 -6.86
CA ASP A 220 -8.01 21.97 -7.04
C ASP A 220 -7.37 20.70 -7.64
N PRO A 221 -7.24 19.58 -6.88
CA PRO A 221 -6.63 18.35 -7.38
C PRO A 221 -7.36 17.76 -8.60
N CYS A 222 -8.67 18.07 -8.74
CA CYS A 222 -9.49 17.57 -9.84
C CYS A 222 -9.14 18.24 -11.19
N GLN A 223 -8.79 19.54 -11.19
CA GLN A 223 -8.42 20.27 -12.41
C GLN A 223 -7.04 19.87 -12.91
N THR A 224 -6.06 19.66 -12.04
CA THR A 224 -4.68 19.38 -12.46
C THR A 224 -4.50 17.97 -13.02
N THR A 225 -5.20 16.99 -12.48
CA THR A 225 -5.18 15.63 -13.04
C THR A 225 -5.79 15.63 -14.45
N SER A 226 -6.89 16.37 -14.63
CA SER A 226 -7.53 16.56 -15.94
C SER A 226 -6.60 17.25 -16.94
N ASP A 227 -5.91 18.32 -16.55
CA ASP A 227 -5.02 19.07 -17.45
C ASP A 227 -3.74 18.30 -17.79
N THR A 228 -3.17 17.56 -16.85
CA THR A 228 -2.01 16.72 -17.11
C THR A 228 -2.38 15.54 -18.01
N CYS A 229 -3.50 14.88 -17.78
CA CYS A 229 -4.00 13.81 -18.67
C CYS A 229 -4.29 14.36 -20.07
N ARG A 230 -4.92 15.54 -20.21
CA ARG A 230 -5.15 16.17 -21.51
C ARG A 230 -3.86 16.49 -22.24
N LYS A 231 -2.83 17.00 -21.56
CA LYS A 231 -1.52 17.28 -22.16
C LYS A 231 -0.82 16.01 -22.61
N ILE A 232 -0.91 14.92 -21.84
CA ILE A 232 -0.34 13.61 -22.20
C ILE A 232 -1.08 13.04 -23.41
N ILE A 233 -2.41 13.05 -23.43
CA ILE A 233 -3.23 12.57 -24.55
C ILE A 233 -2.90 13.39 -25.80
N HIS A 234 -2.88 14.71 -25.72
CA HIS A 234 -2.54 15.59 -26.83
C HIS A 234 -1.12 15.34 -27.37
N TYR A 235 -0.15 15.12 -26.49
CA TYR A 235 1.21 14.75 -26.88
C TYR A 235 1.26 13.41 -27.63
N LEU A 236 0.56 12.41 -27.13
CA LEU A 236 0.50 11.06 -27.74
C LEU A 236 -0.19 11.10 -29.11
N GLU A 237 -1.27 11.87 -29.28
CA GLU A 237 -1.96 12.05 -30.57
C GLU A 237 -1.08 12.70 -31.63
N GLN A 238 -0.14 13.56 -31.24
CA GLN A 238 0.77 14.24 -32.17
C GLN A 238 2.03 13.44 -32.52
N HIS A 239 2.47 12.50 -31.66
CA HIS A 239 3.78 11.86 -31.78
C HIS A 239 3.72 10.33 -31.93
N VAL A 240 2.56 9.71 -31.83
CA VAL A 240 2.36 8.26 -32.05
C VAL A 240 1.52 8.09 -33.33
N ARG A 241 2.20 7.90 -34.44
CA ARG A 241 1.63 7.42 -35.70
C ARG A 241 2.23 6.08 -36.07
#